data_7de5687691f531346b82fc9d3a0f5330
#
_entry.id   7de5687691f531346b82fc9d3a0f5330
#
_cell.length_a   1.000
_cell.length_b   1.000
_cell.length_c   1.000
_cell.angle_alpha   90.00
_cell.angle_beta   90.00
_cell.angle_gamma   90.00
#
_symmetry.space_group_name_H-M   'P 1'
#
loop_
_entity.id
_entity.type
_entity.pdbx_description
1 polymer ?
#
loop_
_entity_poly.entity_id
_entity_poly.type
_entity_poly.pdbx_seq_one_letter_code
_entity_poly.pdbx_strand_id
1 'polypeptide(L)'
;MMGNRHGENMEVELVRDCEATAVPWGSTTTLRAGRLAQVTQALGGNFTVYVDGNLYRIAGADADALGLEAEDAGDAGHGSETDGSPADAAAATAETIEAEAWKRLGTCYDPEIPIDIVNLGLVYLCQAMALPEGGFRLDVRMTLTAPGCGMGTAIADEARQKLATIPGVNEVDVDLVWDPPWSRDMMSEASRLEMGLM
;
A
#
# COMPACT_ATOMS: atom_id res chain seq x y z
N MET A 1 8.17 -19.56 -27.12
CA MET A 1 9.35 -18.87 -26.58
C MET A 1 9.05 -17.38 -26.58
N MET A 2 8.49 -16.85 -25.52
CA MET A 2 8.39 -15.41 -25.31
C MET A 2 8.66 -15.17 -23.82
N GLY A 3 9.80 -14.55 -23.56
CA GLY A 3 10.32 -14.36 -22.22
C GLY A 3 9.52 -13.33 -21.44
N ASN A 4 9.21 -13.70 -20.25
CA ASN A 4 8.70 -12.90 -19.17
C ASN A 4 9.68 -11.76 -18.86
N ARG A 5 9.33 -10.51 -19.14
CA ARG A 5 10.06 -9.33 -18.69
C ARG A 5 9.24 -8.64 -17.62
N HIS A 6 9.58 -8.93 -16.40
CA HIS A 6 9.09 -8.23 -15.23
C HIS A 6 9.64 -6.79 -15.22
N GLY A 7 8.75 -5.82 -15.06
CA GLY A 7 9.05 -4.54 -14.43
C GLY A 7 9.61 -3.40 -15.26
N GLU A 8 9.47 -3.37 -16.58
CA GLU A 8 9.98 -2.25 -17.37
C GLU A 8 8.90 -1.59 -18.23
N ASN A 9 8.59 -0.33 -17.90
CA ASN A 9 7.95 0.67 -18.76
C ASN A 9 6.94 0.12 -19.79
N MET A 10 5.83 -0.40 -19.29
CA MET A 10 4.72 -0.84 -20.14
C MET A 10 3.87 0.39 -20.46
N GLU A 11 3.74 0.71 -21.75
CA GLU A 11 2.81 1.74 -22.22
C GLU A 11 1.44 1.11 -22.41
N VAL A 12 0.44 1.67 -21.74
CA VAL A 12 -0.95 1.22 -21.78
C VAL A 12 -1.88 2.38 -22.08
N GLU A 13 -3.01 2.12 -22.71
CA GLU A 13 -4.07 3.10 -22.90
C GLU A 13 -5.14 2.89 -21.81
N LEU A 14 -5.52 3.97 -21.12
CA LEU A 14 -6.59 3.90 -20.13
C LEU A 14 -7.92 3.52 -20.80
N VAL A 15 -8.47 2.38 -20.39
CA VAL A 15 -9.72 1.85 -20.98
C VAL A 15 -10.97 2.49 -20.38
N ARG A 16 -10.87 3.11 -19.22
CA ARG A 16 -11.92 3.88 -18.55
C ARG A 16 -11.34 5.03 -17.73
N ASP A 17 -12.20 5.97 -17.35
CA ASP A 17 -11.82 7.00 -16.37
C ASP A 17 -11.49 6.32 -15.02
N CYS A 18 -10.40 6.74 -14.38
CA CYS A 18 -10.02 6.28 -13.06
C CYS A 18 -9.50 7.41 -12.17
N GLU A 19 -9.70 7.24 -10.88
CA GLU A 19 -9.16 8.14 -9.88
C GLU A 19 -7.67 7.84 -9.67
N ALA A 20 -6.86 8.88 -9.62
CA ALA A 20 -5.43 8.76 -9.45
C ALA A 20 -4.89 9.88 -8.55
N THR A 21 -3.84 9.58 -7.80
CA THR A 21 -3.19 10.53 -6.91
C THR A 21 -1.91 11.05 -7.55
N ALA A 22 -1.80 12.35 -7.74
CA ALA A 22 -0.61 12.97 -8.31
C ALA A 22 0.59 12.89 -7.37
N VAL A 23 1.74 12.44 -7.88
CA VAL A 23 3.00 12.32 -7.15
C VAL A 23 3.91 13.52 -7.53
N PRO A 24 4.51 14.25 -6.60
CA PRO A 24 4.52 14.06 -5.13
C PRO A 24 3.45 14.86 -4.38
N TRP A 25 2.55 15.55 -5.07
CA TRP A 25 1.64 16.54 -4.43
C TRP A 25 0.46 15.93 -3.67
N GLY A 26 0.15 14.64 -3.84
CA GLY A 26 -0.92 13.94 -3.13
C GLY A 26 -2.33 14.40 -3.53
N SER A 27 -2.48 15.23 -4.55
CA SER A 27 -3.79 15.68 -5.01
C SER A 27 -4.47 14.61 -5.86
N THR A 28 -5.72 14.30 -5.53
CA THR A 28 -6.53 13.37 -6.31
C THR A 28 -7.04 14.03 -7.59
N THR A 29 -6.94 13.32 -8.69
CA THR A 29 -7.45 13.74 -10.01
C THR A 29 -8.05 12.55 -10.74
N THR A 30 -8.88 12.82 -11.74
CA THR A 30 -9.43 11.78 -12.62
C THR A 30 -8.64 11.74 -13.91
N LEU A 31 -7.98 10.62 -14.17
CA LEU A 31 -7.38 10.32 -15.46
C LEU A 31 -8.47 9.79 -16.40
N ARG A 32 -8.56 10.34 -17.60
CA ARG A 32 -9.61 10.00 -18.55
C ARG A 32 -9.23 8.83 -19.43
N ALA A 33 -10.22 8.03 -19.80
CA ALA A 33 -10.09 7.00 -20.82
C ALA A 33 -9.46 7.52 -22.10
N GLY A 34 -8.69 6.67 -22.79
CA GLY A 34 -8.01 7.02 -24.04
C GLY A 34 -6.67 7.75 -23.85
N ARG A 35 -6.22 7.99 -22.62
CA ARG A 35 -4.88 8.53 -22.36
C ARG A 35 -3.83 7.44 -22.34
N LEU A 36 -2.68 7.73 -22.91
CA LEU A 36 -1.51 6.87 -22.81
C LEU A 36 -0.87 7.05 -21.43
N ALA A 37 -0.69 5.95 -20.75
CA ALA A 37 -0.05 5.88 -19.47
C ALA A 37 1.14 4.91 -19.56
N GLN A 38 2.31 5.35 -19.10
CA GLN A 38 3.47 4.49 -18.97
C GLN A 38 3.53 3.96 -17.54
N VAL A 39 3.32 2.67 -17.35
CA VAL A 39 3.47 2.03 -16.04
C VAL A 39 4.96 1.99 -15.70
N THR A 40 5.35 2.76 -14.70
CA THR A 40 6.75 2.84 -14.25
C THR A 40 7.02 1.89 -13.08
N GLN A 41 5.98 1.57 -12.32
CA GLN A 41 6.10 0.69 -11.17
C GLN A 41 4.75 0.01 -10.87
N ALA A 42 4.82 -1.28 -10.54
CA ALA A 42 3.68 -2.07 -10.05
C ALA A 42 4.11 -2.77 -8.76
N LEU A 43 3.79 -2.18 -7.61
CA LEU A 43 4.19 -2.69 -6.30
C LEU A 43 3.05 -2.59 -5.29
N GLY A 44 2.93 -3.63 -4.45
CA GLY A 44 1.97 -3.65 -3.35
C GLY A 44 0.51 -3.55 -3.78
N GLY A 45 0.19 -3.98 -5.00
CA GLY A 45 -1.16 -3.88 -5.54
C GLY A 45 -1.56 -2.47 -5.99
N ASN A 46 -0.59 -1.56 -6.21
CA ASN A 46 -0.81 -0.24 -6.77
C ASN A 46 0.09 -0.02 -7.99
N PHE A 47 -0.32 0.87 -8.87
CA PHE A 47 0.42 1.21 -10.08
C PHE A 47 0.88 2.67 -10.03
N THR A 48 2.16 2.90 -10.29
CA THR A 48 2.66 4.24 -10.56
C THR A 48 2.77 4.39 -12.07
N VAL A 49 2.09 5.40 -12.59
CA VAL A 49 2.02 5.66 -14.03
C VAL A 49 2.48 7.07 -14.35
N TYR A 50 3.14 7.22 -15.48
CA TYR A 50 3.52 8.51 -16.03
C TYR A 50 2.53 8.87 -17.13
N VAL A 51 1.84 10.00 -16.97
CA VAL A 51 0.83 10.51 -17.92
C VAL A 51 1.03 12.01 -18.13
N ASP A 52 1.16 12.43 -19.37
CA ASP A 52 1.26 13.86 -19.76
C ASP A 52 2.31 14.67 -18.97
N GLY A 53 3.46 14.08 -18.67
CA GLY A 53 4.54 14.79 -17.98
C GLY A 53 4.47 14.72 -16.45
N ASN A 54 3.52 13.99 -15.86
CA ASN A 54 3.34 13.86 -14.42
C ASN A 54 3.23 12.40 -13.98
N LEU A 55 3.64 12.13 -12.76
CA LEU A 55 3.48 10.82 -12.13
C LEU A 55 2.16 10.78 -11.36
N TYR A 56 1.47 9.66 -11.48
CA TYR A 56 0.23 9.37 -10.76
C TYR A 56 0.28 7.97 -10.17
N ARG A 57 -0.38 7.82 -9.03
CA ARG A 57 -0.62 6.54 -8.41
C ARG A 57 -2.07 6.13 -8.64
N ILE A 58 -2.27 4.93 -9.15
CA ILE A 58 -3.57 4.30 -9.37
C ILE A 58 -3.68 3.11 -8.40
N ALA A 59 -4.80 3.01 -7.70
CA ALA A 59 -5.05 1.88 -6.80
C ALA A 59 -5.19 0.59 -7.60
N GLY A 60 -4.76 -0.54 -7.01
CA GLY A 60 -4.89 -1.85 -7.65
C GLY A 60 -6.32 -2.26 -7.94
N ALA A 61 -7.30 -1.73 -7.19
CA ALA A 61 -8.71 -1.89 -7.48
C ALA A 61 -9.12 -1.32 -8.84
N ASP A 62 -8.32 -0.38 -9.38
CA ASP A 62 -8.50 0.26 -10.68
C ASP A 62 -7.51 -0.26 -11.75
N ALA A 63 -6.89 -1.43 -11.53
CA ALA A 63 -5.99 -2.08 -12.50
C ALA A 63 -6.65 -2.30 -13.87
N ASP A 64 -7.95 -2.58 -13.86
CA ASP A 64 -8.77 -2.74 -15.05
C ASP A 64 -8.79 -1.46 -15.91
N ALA A 65 -8.66 -0.27 -15.30
CA ALA A 65 -8.53 0.99 -16.05
C ALA A 65 -7.25 1.06 -16.88
N LEU A 66 -6.20 0.31 -16.49
CA LEU A 66 -4.95 0.16 -17.25
C LEU A 66 -4.98 -1.02 -18.22
N GLY A 67 -6.12 -1.71 -18.33
CA GLY A 67 -6.23 -2.94 -19.13
C GLY A 67 -5.42 -4.11 -18.54
N LEU A 68 -5.06 -4.02 -17.26
CA LEU A 68 -4.34 -5.05 -16.52
C LEU A 68 -5.32 -5.83 -15.63
N GLU A 69 -5.10 -7.13 -15.52
CA GLU A 69 -5.81 -7.89 -14.50
C GLU A 69 -5.21 -7.58 -13.12
N ALA A 70 -6.01 -7.67 -12.07
CA ALA A 70 -5.57 -7.36 -10.70
C ALA A 70 -4.38 -8.24 -10.22
N GLU A 71 -4.05 -9.29 -10.96
CA GLU A 71 -2.95 -10.22 -10.71
C GLU A 71 -1.60 -9.76 -11.26
N ASP A 72 -1.57 -8.75 -12.13
CA ASP A 72 -0.32 -8.21 -12.70
C ASP A 72 0.42 -7.22 -11.76
N ALA A 73 -0.15 -6.96 -10.59
CA ALA A 73 0.51 -6.26 -9.50
C ALA A 73 1.48 -7.21 -8.80
N GLY A 74 2.63 -7.44 -9.44
CA GLY A 74 3.83 -8.14 -9.01
C GLY A 74 3.67 -9.18 -7.88
N ASP A 75 3.77 -10.44 -8.26
CA ASP A 75 3.84 -11.59 -7.35
C ASP A 75 4.82 -11.36 -6.20
N ALA A 76 4.28 -11.19 -5.02
CA ALA A 76 4.94 -11.45 -3.76
C ALA A 76 3.91 -12.06 -2.80
N GLY A 77 3.69 -13.36 -2.93
CA GLY A 77 3.05 -14.15 -1.88
C GLY A 77 1.61 -14.55 -2.19
N HIS A 78 1.50 -15.72 -2.73
CA HIS A 78 0.35 -16.63 -2.76
C HIS A 78 -0.52 -16.51 -1.51
N GLY A 79 -1.64 -15.80 -1.63
CA GLY A 79 -2.70 -15.74 -0.63
C GLY A 79 -4.00 -16.19 -1.30
N SER A 80 -4.32 -17.46 -1.16
CA SER A 80 -5.55 -18.10 -1.52
C SER A 80 -6.77 -17.22 -1.23
N GLU A 81 -7.58 -16.99 -2.26
CA GLU A 81 -8.97 -16.56 -2.10
C GLU A 81 -9.68 -17.57 -1.20
N THR A 82 -10.00 -17.17 0.01
CA THR A 82 -11.05 -17.82 0.78
C THR A 82 -12.22 -16.86 0.87
N ASP A 83 -13.24 -17.23 0.10
CA ASP A 83 -14.63 -16.86 0.24
C ASP A 83 -14.96 -16.63 1.74
N GLY A 84 -15.28 -15.39 2.09
CA GLY A 84 -15.59 -14.98 3.45
C GLY A 84 -16.89 -15.62 3.94
N SER A 85 -16.79 -16.82 4.47
CA SER A 85 -17.87 -17.41 5.27
C SER A 85 -17.81 -16.83 6.68
N PRO A 86 -18.94 -16.44 7.29
CA PRO A 86 -19.00 -15.84 8.62
C PRO A 86 -18.61 -16.78 9.78
N ALA A 87 -18.01 -17.93 9.47
CA ALA A 87 -17.61 -18.93 10.47
C ALA A 87 -16.20 -18.70 11.06
N ASP A 88 -15.35 -17.84 10.45
CA ASP A 88 -13.97 -17.65 10.92
C ASP A 88 -13.78 -16.53 11.95
N ALA A 89 -14.84 -15.79 12.28
CA ALA A 89 -14.77 -14.75 13.32
C ALA A 89 -14.63 -15.30 14.76
N ALA A 90 -14.76 -16.61 14.96
CA ALA A 90 -14.75 -17.22 16.30
C ALA A 90 -13.35 -17.54 16.86
N ALA A 91 -12.27 -17.35 16.09
CA ALA A 91 -10.90 -17.64 16.51
C ALA A 91 -9.93 -16.46 16.36
N ALA A 92 -10.41 -15.25 16.06
CA ALA A 92 -9.56 -14.07 15.96
C ALA A 92 -9.07 -13.68 17.37
N THR A 93 -7.76 -13.70 17.58
CA THR A 93 -7.12 -13.16 18.79
C THR A 93 -6.41 -11.85 18.43
N ALA A 94 -6.15 -11.00 19.42
CA ALA A 94 -5.38 -9.77 19.18
C ALA A 94 -4.06 -10.06 18.46
N GLU A 95 -3.36 -11.11 18.86
CA GLU A 95 -2.09 -11.54 18.26
C GLU A 95 -2.23 -11.93 16.77
N THR A 96 -3.30 -12.65 16.41
CA THR A 96 -3.53 -13.04 15.00
C THR A 96 -3.92 -11.85 14.15
N ILE A 97 -4.69 -10.91 14.70
CA ILE A 97 -5.04 -9.65 14.04
C ILE A 97 -3.80 -8.78 13.83
N GLU A 98 -2.96 -8.63 14.85
CA GLU A 98 -1.72 -7.87 14.75
C GLU A 98 -0.77 -8.49 13.71
N ALA A 99 -0.59 -9.80 13.72
CA ALA A 99 0.24 -10.49 12.74
C ALA A 99 -0.25 -10.27 11.29
N GLU A 100 -1.55 -10.32 11.08
CA GLU A 100 -2.13 -10.04 9.77
C GLU A 100 -2.01 -8.56 9.41
N ALA A 101 -2.17 -7.65 10.38
CA ALA A 101 -1.98 -6.22 10.17
C ALA A 101 -0.54 -5.90 9.71
N TRP A 102 0.48 -6.48 10.34
CA TRP A 102 1.86 -6.31 9.91
C TRP A 102 2.11 -6.80 8.50
N LYS A 103 1.50 -7.92 8.07
CA LYS A 103 1.59 -8.39 6.69
C LYS A 103 0.96 -7.40 5.71
N ARG A 104 -0.22 -6.86 6.05
CA ARG A 104 -0.90 -5.86 5.19
C ARG A 104 -0.11 -4.56 5.09
N LEU A 105 0.45 -4.08 6.20
CA LEU A 105 1.33 -2.91 6.21
C LEU A 105 2.59 -3.13 5.35
N GLY A 106 3.15 -4.35 5.32
CA GLY A 106 4.26 -4.73 4.43
C GLY A 106 3.90 -4.74 2.95
N THR A 107 2.63 -4.55 2.58
CA THR A 107 2.21 -4.35 1.19
C THR A 107 1.97 -2.88 0.83
N CYS A 108 2.16 -1.95 1.77
CA CYS A 108 2.08 -0.52 1.52
C CYS A 108 3.49 0.00 1.20
N TYR A 109 3.65 0.62 0.04
CA TYR A 109 4.95 1.11 -0.42
C TYR A 109 5.01 2.63 -0.43
N ASP A 110 6.18 3.17 -0.12
CA ASP A 110 6.44 4.59 -0.33
C ASP A 110 6.47 4.87 -1.84
N PRO A 111 5.81 5.94 -2.34
CA PRO A 111 5.76 6.21 -3.78
C PRO A 111 7.10 6.66 -4.38
N GLU A 112 8.02 7.14 -3.56
CA GLU A 112 9.33 7.64 -3.99
C GLU A 112 10.43 6.59 -3.77
N ILE A 113 10.23 5.70 -2.79
CA ILE A 113 11.20 4.68 -2.39
C ILE A 113 10.54 3.31 -2.59
N PRO A 114 11.08 2.42 -3.44
CA PRO A 114 10.48 1.12 -3.76
C PRO A 114 10.63 0.11 -2.60
N ILE A 115 10.36 0.55 -1.39
CA ILE A 115 10.44 -0.23 -0.16
C ILE A 115 9.13 -0.02 0.61
N ASP A 116 8.61 -1.08 1.20
CA ASP A 116 7.40 -1.01 2.00
C ASP A 116 7.61 -0.23 3.30
N ILE A 117 6.52 0.29 3.86
CA ILE A 117 6.55 1.16 5.04
C ILE A 117 7.05 0.46 6.31
N VAL A 118 6.95 -0.86 6.39
CA VAL A 118 7.45 -1.65 7.53
C VAL A 118 8.97 -1.73 7.45
N ASN A 119 9.51 -2.09 6.29
CA ASN A 119 10.95 -2.17 6.06
C ASN A 119 11.64 -0.80 6.05
N LEU A 120 10.91 0.27 5.70
CA LEU A 120 11.38 1.64 5.87
C LEU A 120 11.42 2.07 7.35
N GLY A 121 10.80 1.31 8.26
CA GLY A 121 10.70 1.68 9.68
C GLY A 121 9.76 2.85 9.93
N LEU A 122 8.76 3.02 9.08
CA LEU A 122 7.76 4.10 9.22
C LEU A 122 6.64 3.74 10.20
N VAL A 123 6.45 2.46 10.51
CA VAL A 123 5.42 2.00 11.45
C VAL A 123 6.02 1.85 12.84
N TYR A 124 5.58 2.67 13.77
CA TYR A 124 6.09 2.69 15.15
C TYR A 124 5.28 1.81 16.10
N LEU A 125 3.98 1.67 15.83
CA LEU A 125 3.07 0.85 16.63
C LEU A 125 1.99 0.27 15.73
N CYS A 126 1.67 -1.00 15.97
CA CYS A 126 0.47 -1.65 15.44
C CYS A 126 -0.06 -2.55 16.54
N GLN A 127 -1.20 -2.22 17.10
CA GLN A 127 -1.78 -2.91 18.26
C GLN A 127 -3.26 -3.16 18.03
N ALA A 128 -3.70 -4.39 18.33
CA ALA A 128 -5.10 -4.77 18.29
C ALA A 128 -5.70 -4.75 19.71
N MET A 129 -6.82 -4.09 19.86
CA MET A 129 -7.58 -4.02 21.10
C MET A 129 -8.96 -4.61 20.88
N ALA A 130 -9.36 -5.54 21.76
CA ALA A 130 -10.70 -6.11 21.72
C ALA A 130 -11.76 -5.06 22.07
N LEU A 131 -12.81 -5.00 21.27
CA LEU A 131 -13.96 -4.13 21.53
C LEU A 131 -14.98 -4.81 22.42
N PRO A 132 -15.64 -4.07 23.32
CA PRO A 132 -16.69 -4.62 24.18
C PRO A 132 -17.88 -5.23 23.42
N GLU A 133 -18.12 -4.74 22.23
CA GLU A 133 -19.21 -5.16 21.34
C GLU A 133 -18.82 -6.37 20.47
N GLY A 134 -17.58 -6.84 20.60
CA GLY A 134 -16.98 -7.88 19.77
C GLY A 134 -16.17 -7.31 18.62
N GLY A 135 -15.20 -8.12 18.13
CA GLY A 135 -14.24 -7.67 17.14
C GLY A 135 -13.09 -6.87 17.74
N PHE A 136 -12.29 -6.25 16.87
CA PHE A 136 -11.07 -5.56 17.26
C PHE A 136 -11.01 -4.15 16.65
N ARG A 137 -10.38 -3.26 17.40
CA ARG A 137 -9.84 -1.99 16.93
C ARG A 137 -8.35 -2.13 16.72
N LEU A 138 -7.86 -1.65 15.59
CA LEU A 138 -6.44 -1.52 15.30
C LEU A 138 -5.99 -0.08 15.50
N ASP A 139 -5.04 0.14 16.40
CA ASP A 139 -4.35 1.41 16.58
C ASP A 139 -2.98 1.31 15.92
N VAL A 140 -2.73 2.13 14.91
CA VAL A 140 -1.46 2.20 14.19
C VAL A 140 -0.88 3.60 14.32
N ARG A 141 0.38 3.69 14.73
CA ARG A 141 1.13 4.94 14.69
C ARG A 141 2.26 4.81 13.68
N MET A 142 2.26 5.70 12.74
CA MET A 142 3.27 5.72 11.68
C MET A 142 3.81 7.12 11.46
N THR A 143 4.95 7.21 10.80
CA THR A 143 5.56 8.46 10.39
C THR A 143 5.83 8.45 8.88
N LEU A 144 6.47 9.50 8.40
CA LEU A 144 6.87 9.66 7.02
C LEU A 144 8.35 10.02 6.94
N THR A 145 8.95 9.77 5.80
CA THR A 145 10.36 10.09 5.53
C THR A 145 10.65 11.60 5.58
N ALA A 146 9.63 12.43 5.32
CA ALA A 146 9.74 13.89 5.44
C ALA A 146 8.43 14.52 5.92
N PRO A 147 8.49 15.49 6.86
CA PRO A 147 7.33 16.27 7.25
C PRO A 147 6.83 17.13 6.09
N GLY A 148 5.50 17.15 5.87
CA GLY A 148 4.88 17.95 4.82
C GLY A 148 4.86 17.31 3.43
N CYS A 149 5.24 16.05 3.29
CA CYS A 149 4.99 15.29 2.06
C CYS A 149 3.48 15.18 1.84
N GLY A 150 2.97 15.74 0.75
CA GLY A 150 1.55 15.68 0.39
C GLY A 150 1.02 14.24 0.20
N MET A 151 1.93 13.26 0.05
CA MET A 151 1.61 11.84 -0.07
C MET A 151 1.40 11.13 1.27
N GLY A 152 1.74 11.77 2.39
CA GLY A 152 1.65 11.13 3.70
C GLY A 152 0.25 10.71 4.09
N THR A 153 -0.74 11.54 3.78
CA THR A 153 -2.15 11.20 3.99
C THR A 153 -2.58 10.04 3.09
N ALA A 154 -2.10 9.99 1.85
CA ALA A 154 -2.42 8.92 0.91
C ALA A 154 -1.88 7.55 1.39
N ILE A 155 -0.66 7.50 1.93
CA ILE A 155 -0.09 6.26 2.49
C ILE A 155 -0.85 5.82 3.75
N ALA A 156 -1.19 6.76 4.63
CA ALA A 156 -1.97 6.46 5.84
C ALA A 156 -3.39 5.98 5.49
N ASP A 157 -4.01 6.58 4.48
CA ASP A 157 -5.34 6.17 4.00
C ASP A 157 -5.29 4.79 3.34
N GLU A 158 -4.25 4.50 2.56
CA GLU A 158 -4.03 3.15 2.02
C GLU A 158 -3.83 2.11 3.11
N ALA A 159 -2.99 2.40 4.10
CA ALA A 159 -2.80 1.52 5.26
C ALA A 159 -4.14 1.27 5.97
N ARG A 160 -4.92 2.33 6.23
CA ARG A 160 -6.25 2.23 6.84
C ARG A 160 -7.20 1.33 6.02
N GLN A 161 -7.27 1.53 4.71
CA GLN A 161 -8.13 0.73 3.83
C GLN A 161 -7.73 -0.76 3.85
N LYS A 162 -6.44 -1.06 3.74
CA LYS A 162 -5.94 -2.44 3.77
C LYS A 162 -6.20 -3.12 5.13
N LEU A 163 -6.01 -2.40 6.22
CA LEU A 163 -6.26 -2.90 7.57
C LEU A 163 -7.76 -3.15 7.84
N ALA A 164 -8.63 -2.31 7.30
CA ALA A 164 -10.08 -2.47 7.43
C ALA A 164 -10.63 -3.72 6.72
N THR A 165 -9.85 -4.35 5.82
CA THR A 165 -10.24 -5.60 5.16
C THR A 165 -9.90 -6.85 5.99
N ILE A 166 -9.26 -6.72 7.14
CA ILE A 166 -8.89 -7.85 8.00
C ILE A 166 -10.16 -8.38 8.70
N PRO A 167 -10.48 -9.66 8.56
CA PRO A 167 -11.63 -10.26 9.23
C PRO A 167 -11.53 -10.10 10.76
N GLY A 168 -12.60 -9.61 11.38
CA GLY A 168 -12.64 -9.36 12.81
C GLY A 168 -12.20 -7.96 13.25
N VAL A 169 -11.70 -7.14 12.34
CA VAL A 169 -11.40 -5.71 12.59
C VAL A 169 -12.64 -4.88 12.29
N ASN A 170 -13.10 -4.14 13.29
CA ASN A 170 -14.27 -3.29 13.20
C ASN A 170 -13.90 -1.80 13.11
N GLU A 171 -12.77 -1.43 13.72
CA GLU A 171 -12.28 -0.05 13.73
C GLU A 171 -10.78 -0.03 13.41
N VAL A 172 -10.36 0.96 12.63
CA VAL A 172 -8.95 1.21 12.31
C VAL A 172 -8.64 2.67 12.55
N ASP A 173 -7.69 2.93 13.43
CA ASP A 173 -7.14 4.25 13.66
C ASP A 173 -5.68 4.29 13.21
N VAL A 174 -5.35 5.23 12.32
CA VAL A 174 -3.99 5.41 11.81
C VAL A 174 -3.58 6.85 12.08
N ASP A 175 -2.69 7.01 13.04
CA ASP A 175 -2.13 8.30 13.45
C ASP A 175 -0.78 8.55 12.79
N LEU A 176 -0.63 9.74 12.20
CA LEU A 176 0.67 10.25 11.76
C LEU A 176 1.36 10.97 12.91
N VAL A 177 2.51 10.45 13.32
CA VAL A 177 3.33 11.00 14.40
C VAL A 177 4.68 11.47 13.87
N TRP A 178 5.23 12.53 14.47
CA TRP A 178 6.49 13.16 14.05
C TRP A 178 7.57 13.08 15.12
N ASP A 179 7.27 12.44 16.23
CA ASP A 179 8.19 12.24 17.33
C ASP A 179 8.16 10.76 17.78
N PRO A 180 9.29 10.07 17.70
CA PRO A 180 10.59 10.53 17.18
C PRO A 180 10.56 10.77 15.66
N PRO A 181 11.39 11.72 15.14
CA PRO A 181 11.49 11.92 13.70
C PRO A 181 12.13 10.70 13.04
N TRP A 182 11.67 10.35 11.84
CA TRP A 182 12.24 9.25 11.08
C TRP A 182 13.72 9.50 10.74
N SER A 183 14.51 8.45 10.81
CA SER A 183 15.89 8.44 10.32
C SER A 183 16.17 7.15 9.56
N ARG A 184 17.19 7.18 8.71
CA ARG A 184 17.63 6.00 7.92
C ARG A 184 18.03 4.80 8.79
N ASP A 185 18.41 5.04 10.04
CA ASP A 185 18.77 3.97 10.98
C ASP A 185 17.55 3.13 11.40
N MET A 186 16.34 3.62 11.18
CA MET A 186 15.09 2.90 11.44
C MET A 186 14.73 1.88 10.37
N MET A 187 15.39 1.97 9.21
CA MET A 187 15.19 1.01 8.12
C MET A 187 15.72 -0.38 8.51
N SER A 188 15.10 -1.41 7.97
CA SER A 188 15.62 -2.78 8.09
C SER A 188 17.02 -2.88 7.46
N GLU A 189 17.83 -3.79 7.97
CA GLU A 189 19.19 -4.02 7.43
C GLU A 189 19.15 -4.39 5.94
N ALA A 190 18.19 -5.22 5.54
CA ALA A 190 17.98 -5.61 4.15
C ALA A 190 17.72 -4.40 3.25
N SER A 191 16.84 -3.50 3.69
CA SER A 191 16.52 -2.28 2.93
C SER A 191 17.67 -1.30 2.84
N ARG A 192 18.49 -1.19 3.90
CA ARG A 192 19.72 -0.37 3.86
C ARG A 192 20.75 -0.93 2.88
N LEU A 193 20.89 -2.25 2.81
CA LEU A 193 21.76 -2.93 1.84
C LEU A 193 21.27 -2.69 0.40
N GLU A 194 20.00 -2.85 0.16
CA GLU A 194 19.38 -2.65 -1.17
C GLU A 194 19.56 -1.21 -1.68
N MET A 195 19.49 -0.24 -0.78
CA MET A 195 19.75 1.17 -1.09
C MET A 195 21.24 1.57 -1.10
N GLY A 196 22.16 0.65 -0.84
CA GLY A 196 23.59 0.92 -0.80
C GLY A 196 24.02 1.85 0.35
N LEU A 197 23.30 1.82 1.47
CA LEU A 197 23.51 2.70 2.63
C LEU A 197 24.34 2.03 3.74
N MET A 198 25.18 1.06 3.41
CA MET A 198 26.11 0.41 4.35
C MET A 198 27.48 1.04 4.31
#